data_fcdfee7dd6939017db29467ad862fc33
#
_entry.id   fcdfee7dd6939017db29467ad862fc33
#
_cell.length_a   1.000
_cell.length_b   1.000
_cell.length_c   1.000
_cell.angle_alpha   90.00
_cell.angle_beta   90.00
_cell.angle_gamma   90.00
#
_symmetry.space_group_name_H-M   'P 1'
#
loop_
_entity.id
_entity.type
_entity.pdbx_description
1 polymer ?
#
loop_
_entity_poly.entity_id
_entity_poly.type
_entity_poly.pdbx_seq_one_letter_code
_entity_poly.pdbx_strand_id
1 'polypeptide(L)'
;MARTFRLALAQINPTVGDIPGNTSKILDYLERARDAQADLVAFPEMATTGYPPEDLLFKKSFLTDNVAAMEQIAEASEGIAVVLGYVNILSLDRPPEEPLGDVGPQITNAAALCHDGDVVDVYHKIFLPNYGVFDEQRYFQKGSVCPVYRIGGVLIGVNICEDIWYPMGPTTVQCQTGAELIVNINASPFHAGKRAMREEMVADRASDHGLTIAYVNTVGGQDELVFDGGSIIYDANGGLLARAPALEESLLITDLEFPEEIAEEKPEPTGSFAAALQAVGQPKALTISNADSIYKTELESEQLASEMNGPE
;
A
#
# COMPACT_ATOMS: atom_id res chain seq x y z
N MET A 1 10.81 -4.98 26.34
CA MET A 1 11.18 -3.67 25.73
C MET A 1 10.29 -3.46 24.52
N ALA A 2 9.95 -2.22 24.16
CA ALA A 2 9.19 -1.98 22.92
C ALA A 2 9.96 -2.52 21.71
N ARG A 3 9.22 -2.94 20.66
CA ARG A 3 9.79 -3.29 19.35
C ARG A 3 9.77 -2.04 18.47
N THR A 4 10.94 -1.60 18.00
CA THR A 4 11.04 -0.47 17.06
C THR A 4 11.02 -0.97 15.63
N PHE A 5 10.15 -0.40 14.80
CA PHE A 5 10.00 -0.72 13.39
C PHE A 5 10.20 0.55 12.55
N ARG A 6 11.23 0.58 11.71
CA ARG A 6 11.48 1.73 10.82
C ARG A 6 10.74 1.55 9.50
N LEU A 7 9.75 2.40 9.28
CA LEU A 7 8.94 2.45 8.09
C LEU A 7 9.36 3.60 7.17
N ALA A 8 9.49 3.32 5.87
CA ALA A 8 9.69 4.31 4.83
C ALA A 8 8.46 4.36 3.91
N LEU A 9 7.91 5.54 3.67
CA LEU A 9 6.85 5.80 2.70
C LEU A 9 7.43 6.61 1.54
N ALA A 10 7.51 6.00 0.37
CA ALA A 10 8.03 6.62 -0.85
C ALA A 10 6.92 7.35 -1.60
N GLN A 11 6.74 8.63 -1.30
CA GLN A 11 5.83 9.50 -2.05
C GLN A 11 6.50 9.93 -3.35
N ILE A 12 6.19 9.23 -4.44
CA ILE A 12 6.82 9.44 -5.75
C ILE A 12 5.80 9.91 -6.79
N ASN A 13 6.32 10.50 -7.89
CA ASN A 13 5.56 10.88 -9.07
C ASN A 13 5.86 9.89 -10.22
N PRO A 14 5.12 8.78 -10.34
CA PRO A 14 5.26 7.87 -11.47
C PRO A 14 4.58 8.47 -12.70
N THR A 15 5.23 8.31 -13.85
CA THR A 15 4.66 8.73 -15.15
C THR A 15 3.89 7.58 -15.78
N VAL A 16 2.63 7.83 -16.16
CA VAL A 16 1.82 6.81 -16.83
C VAL A 16 2.48 6.34 -18.12
N GLY A 17 2.68 5.03 -18.22
CA GLY A 17 3.28 4.38 -19.39
C GLY A 17 4.80 4.34 -19.43
N ASP A 18 5.50 5.09 -18.57
CA ASP A 18 6.97 5.08 -18.50
C ASP A 18 7.47 4.03 -17.48
N ILE A 19 7.22 2.74 -17.78
CA ILE A 19 7.66 1.65 -16.88
C ILE A 19 9.16 1.71 -16.57
N PRO A 20 10.08 1.92 -17.54
CA PRO A 20 11.51 1.99 -17.22
C PRO A 20 11.88 3.17 -16.31
N GLY A 21 11.33 4.37 -16.55
CA GLY A 21 11.58 5.55 -15.72
C GLY A 21 11.02 5.36 -14.30
N ASN A 22 9.81 4.82 -14.16
CA ASN A 22 9.21 4.50 -12.87
C ASN A 22 10.04 3.45 -12.11
N THR A 23 10.50 2.40 -12.80
CA THR A 23 11.37 1.37 -12.21
C THR A 23 12.67 1.96 -11.68
N SER A 24 13.34 2.80 -12.47
CA SER A 24 14.57 3.48 -12.04
C SER A 24 14.35 4.34 -10.80
N LYS A 25 13.24 5.08 -10.75
CA LYS A 25 12.86 5.90 -9.60
C LYS A 25 12.57 5.05 -8.36
N ILE A 26 11.83 3.96 -8.50
CA ILE A 26 11.53 3.03 -7.42
C ILE A 26 12.81 2.44 -6.84
N LEU A 27 13.75 2.02 -7.69
CA LEU A 27 15.04 1.47 -7.25
C LEU A 27 15.89 2.51 -6.50
N ASP A 28 15.91 3.78 -6.92
CA ASP A 28 16.58 4.87 -6.20
C ASP A 28 15.99 5.06 -4.79
N TYR A 29 14.66 5.11 -4.68
CA TYR A 29 13.99 5.25 -3.39
C TYR A 29 14.16 4.02 -2.50
N LEU A 30 14.20 2.82 -3.07
CA LEU A 30 14.49 1.59 -2.35
C LEU A 30 15.90 1.60 -1.76
N GLU A 31 16.93 2.02 -2.53
CA GLU A 31 18.29 2.15 -2.04
C GLU A 31 18.37 3.17 -0.89
N ARG A 32 17.75 4.34 -1.03
CA ARG A 32 17.68 5.36 0.04
C ARG A 32 16.99 4.85 1.30
N ALA A 33 15.92 4.07 1.17
CA ALA A 33 15.25 3.45 2.32
C ALA A 33 16.13 2.41 3.01
N ARG A 34 16.88 1.62 2.23
CA ARG A 34 17.85 0.64 2.75
C ARG A 34 19.00 1.34 3.48
N ASP A 35 19.56 2.42 2.91
CA ASP A 35 20.62 3.21 3.54
C ASP A 35 20.16 3.81 4.88
N ALA A 36 18.89 4.17 4.97
CA ALA A 36 18.25 4.61 6.22
C ALA A 36 17.90 3.45 7.17
N GLN A 37 18.24 2.22 6.83
CA GLN A 37 17.95 1.01 7.61
C GLN A 37 16.44 0.79 7.87
N ALA A 38 15.59 1.09 6.88
CA ALA A 38 14.17 0.79 6.99
C ALA A 38 13.92 -0.72 7.01
N ASP A 39 12.96 -1.17 7.82
CA ASP A 39 12.50 -2.56 7.81
C ASP A 39 11.57 -2.82 6.64
N LEU A 40 10.82 -1.79 6.24
CA LEU A 40 9.91 -1.82 5.11
C LEU A 40 9.88 -0.47 4.40
N VAL A 41 9.85 -0.52 3.05
CA VAL A 41 9.50 0.63 2.22
C VAL A 41 8.20 0.35 1.45
N ALA A 42 7.29 1.31 1.45
CA ALA A 42 6.03 1.22 0.70
C ALA A 42 5.98 2.25 -0.43
N PHE A 43 5.59 1.79 -1.61
CA PHE A 43 5.37 2.60 -2.81
C PHE A 43 3.88 2.75 -3.11
N PRO A 44 3.46 3.81 -3.82
CA PRO A 44 2.07 4.04 -4.17
C PRO A 44 1.41 2.92 -4.98
N GLU A 45 0.09 2.98 -5.05
CA GLU A 45 -0.74 2.19 -5.96
C GLU A 45 -0.28 2.37 -7.41
N MET A 46 -0.14 1.27 -8.16
CA MET A 46 0.33 1.24 -9.56
C MET A 46 1.61 2.05 -9.82
N ALA A 47 2.55 2.04 -8.88
CA ALA A 47 3.79 2.80 -8.98
C ALA A 47 4.63 2.42 -10.22
N THR A 48 4.54 1.19 -10.70
CA THR A 48 5.26 0.72 -11.91
C THR A 48 4.68 1.28 -13.20
N THR A 49 3.35 1.35 -13.31
CA THR A 49 2.64 1.78 -14.53
C THR A 49 2.30 3.27 -14.55
N GLY A 50 2.28 3.92 -13.37
CA GLY A 50 1.55 5.17 -13.16
C GLY A 50 0.03 4.94 -13.10
N TYR A 51 -0.72 5.89 -12.53
CA TYR A 51 -2.18 5.81 -12.34
C TYR A 51 -2.88 7.03 -12.97
N PRO A 52 -3.98 6.83 -13.70
CA PRO A 52 -4.53 5.57 -14.19
C PRO A 52 -3.91 5.18 -15.55
N PRO A 53 -3.51 3.91 -15.74
CA PRO A 53 -2.95 3.46 -17.02
C PRO A 53 -3.99 3.23 -18.12
N GLU A 54 -5.27 3.17 -17.78
CA GLU A 54 -6.41 3.05 -18.70
C GLU A 54 -6.24 2.01 -19.81
N ASP A 55 -6.46 2.38 -21.08
CA ASP A 55 -6.41 1.45 -22.23
C ASP A 55 -5.01 0.87 -22.52
N LEU A 56 -3.96 1.36 -21.85
CA LEU A 56 -2.66 0.66 -21.87
C LEU A 56 -2.76 -0.76 -21.31
N LEU A 57 -3.72 -1.00 -20.40
CA LEU A 57 -3.99 -2.29 -19.79
C LEU A 57 -4.47 -3.36 -20.79
N PHE A 58 -4.93 -2.97 -21.99
CA PHE A 58 -5.26 -3.93 -23.05
C PHE A 58 -4.04 -4.37 -23.87
N LYS A 59 -2.87 -3.77 -23.68
CA LYS A 59 -1.64 -4.11 -24.40
C LYS A 59 -0.86 -5.18 -23.65
N LYS A 60 -0.80 -6.39 -24.19
CA LYS A 60 -0.08 -7.52 -23.56
C LYS A 60 1.39 -7.18 -23.24
N SER A 61 2.10 -6.50 -24.15
CA SER A 61 3.49 -6.08 -23.90
C SER A 61 3.62 -5.14 -22.71
N PHE A 62 2.72 -4.17 -22.56
CA PHE A 62 2.71 -3.26 -21.42
C PHE A 62 2.53 -4.00 -20.09
N LEU A 63 1.63 -4.99 -20.06
CA LEU A 63 1.42 -5.81 -18.87
C LEU A 63 2.63 -6.71 -18.55
N THR A 64 3.26 -7.32 -19.57
CA THR A 64 4.46 -8.15 -19.34
C THR A 64 5.66 -7.31 -18.92
N ASP A 65 5.84 -6.10 -19.48
CA ASP A 65 6.90 -5.19 -19.10
C ASP A 65 6.71 -4.70 -17.64
N ASN A 66 5.47 -4.44 -17.21
CA ASN A 66 5.15 -4.10 -15.83
C ASN A 66 5.46 -5.23 -14.84
N VAL A 67 5.16 -6.49 -15.18
CA VAL A 67 5.52 -7.64 -14.32
C VAL A 67 7.02 -7.80 -14.26
N ALA A 68 7.74 -7.70 -15.38
CA ALA A 68 9.20 -7.75 -15.40
C ALA A 68 9.85 -6.63 -14.56
N ALA A 69 9.25 -5.44 -14.56
CA ALA A 69 9.68 -4.34 -13.69
C ALA A 69 9.47 -4.67 -12.21
N MET A 70 8.34 -5.26 -11.85
CA MET A 70 8.06 -5.71 -10.48
C MET A 70 9.07 -6.78 -10.04
N GLU A 71 9.37 -7.77 -10.89
CA GLU A 71 10.38 -8.80 -10.64
C GLU A 71 11.77 -8.19 -10.44
N GLN A 72 12.18 -7.23 -11.27
CA GLN A 72 13.45 -6.51 -11.11
C GLN A 72 13.54 -5.76 -9.77
N ILE A 73 12.43 -5.15 -9.31
CA ILE A 73 12.37 -4.47 -8.02
C ILE A 73 12.43 -5.49 -6.87
N ALA A 74 11.77 -6.65 -7.03
CA ALA A 74 11.84 -7.73 -6.07
C ALA A 74 13.28 -8.25 -5.90
N GLU A 75 14.02 -8.48 -7.01
CA GLU A 75 15.43 -8.86 -6.97
C GLU A 75 16.30 -7.86 -6.19
N ALA A 76 15.91 -6.59 -6.17
CA ALA A 76 16.60 -5.54 -5.43
C ALA A 76 16.21 -5.45 -3.94
N SER A 77 15.30 -6.29 -3.42
CA SER A 77 14.76 -6.19 -2.05
C SER A 77 15.61 -6.87 -0.97
N GLU A 78 16.91 -7.15 -1.22
CA GLU A 78 17.79 -7.76 -0.24
C GLU A 78 17.87 -6.92 1.05
N GLY A 79 17.57 -7.56 2.19
CA GLY A 79 17.66 -6.98 3.54
C GLY A 79 16.56 -5.96 3.89
N ILE A 80 15.55 -5.78 3.05
CA ILE A 80 14.42 -4.86 3.31
C ILE A 80 13.13 -5.42 2.71
N ALA A 81 12.01 -5.26 3.43
CA ALA A 81 10.71 -5.58 2.84
C ALA A 81 10.21 -4.44 1.95
N VAL A 82 9.57 -4.77 0.83
CA VAL A 82 9.03 -3.81 -0.13
C VAL A 82 7.55 -4.08 -0.36
N VAL A 83 6.70 -3.07 -0.20
CA VAL A 83 5.31 -3.08 -0.65
C VAL A 83 5.22 -2.23 -1.92
N LEU A 84 4.93 -2.86 -3.05
CA LEU A 84 4.97 -2.24 -4.37
C LEU A 84 3.61 -2.33 -5.07
N GLY A 85 3.00 -1.18 -5.39
CA GLY A 85 1.80 -1.12 -6.22
C GLY A 85 2.13 -1.39 -7.70
N TYR A 86 1.44 -2.37 -8.30
CA TYR A 86 1.60 -2.75 -9.69
C TYR A 86 0.33 -3.40 -10.26
N VAL A 87 0.34 -3.74 -11.54
CA VAL A 87 -0.75 -4.50 -12.18
C VAL A 87 -0.36 -5.97 -12.26
N ASN A 88 -1.09 -6.85 -11.56
CA ASN A 88 -0.84 -8.28 -11.61
C ASN A 88 -1.63 -8.97 -12.73
N ILE A 89 -1.00 -9.91 -13.42
CA ILE A 89 -1.59 -10.71 -14.49
C ILE A 89 -2.09 -12.04 -13.92
N LEU A 90 -3.40 -12.28 -14.00
CA LEU A 90 -3.98 -13.59 -13.71
C LEU A 90 -4.00 -14.46 -14.96
N SER A 91 -4.33 -13.87 -16.12
CA SER A 91 -4.29 -14.52 -17.43
C SER A 91 -4.16 -13.49 -18.54
N LEU A 92 -3.30 -13.74 -19.51
CA LEU A 92 -3.21 -12.92 -20.74
C LEU A 92 -4.21 -13.36 -21.82
N ASP A 93 -4.73 -14.57 -21.70
CA ASP A 93 -5.67 -15.15 -22.65
C ASP A 93 -7.03 -15.31 -21.98
N ARG A 94 -8.08 -14.98 -22.73
CA ARG A 94 -9.45 -15.16 -22.28
C ARG A 94 -9.82 -16.64 -22.22
N PRO A 95 -10.46 -17.12 -21.15
CA PRO A 95 -11.06 -18.44 -21.13
C PRO A 95 -12.12 -18.56 -22.22
N PRO A 96 -12.19 -19.70 -22.96
CA PRO A 96 -13.13 -19.87 -24.06
C PRO A 96 -14.62 -19.91 -23.68
N GLU A 97 -14.95 -19.90 -22.40
CA GLU A 97 -16.31 -20.06 -21.85
C GLU A 97 -16.99 -18.75 -21.42
N GLU A 98 -16.32 -17.60 -21.49
CA GLU A 98 -16.91 -16.32 -21.05
C GLU A 98 -17.74 -15.63 -22.16
N PRO A 99 -18.87 -14.96 -21.80
CA PRO A 99 -19.72 -14.25 -22.75
C PRO A 99 -18.97 -13.15 -23.51
N LEU A 100 -19.44 -12.84 -24.72
CA LEU A 100 -18.83 -11.91 -25.71
C LEU A 100 -18.68 -10.43 -25.24
N GLY A 101 -18.84 -10.09 -23.94
CA GLY A 101 -18.81 -8.73 -23.41
C GLY A 101 -17.43 -8.25 -22.91
N ASP A 102 -16.61 -9.12 -22.33
CA ASP A 102 -15.33 -8.73 -21.72
C ASP A 102 -14.14 -9.09 -22.61
N VAL A 103 -13.64 -8.12 -23.35
CA VAL A 103 -12.50 -8.27 -24.25
C VAL A 103 -11.24 -7.74 -23.57
N GLY A 104 -10.46 -8.61 -22.92
CA GLY A 104 -9.21 -8.17 -22.32
C GLY A 104 -8.49 -9.24 -21.49
N PRO A 105 -7.27 -8.96 -21.05
CA PRO A 105 -6.55 -9.81 -20.11
C PRO A 105 -7.25 -9.80 -18.74
N GLN A 106 -7.14 -10.90 -17.99
CA GLN A 106 -7.57 -10.92 -16.58
C GLN A 106 -6.42 -10.39 -15.72
N ILE A 107 -6.63 -9.24 -15.12
CA ILE A 107 -5.66 -8.51 -14.34
C ILE A 107 -6.25 -7.99 -13.03
N THR A 108 -5.40 -7.68 -12.06
CA THR A 108 -5.79 -7.07 -10.79
C THR A 108 -4.94 -5.85 -10.50
N ASN A 109 -5.51 -4.85 -9.84
CA ASN A 109 -4.79 -3.81 -9.13
C ASN A 109 -4.19 -4.46 -7.88
N ALA A 110 -2.86 -4.50 -7.76
CA ALA A 110 -2.19 -5.35 -6.81
C ALA A 110 -1.06 -4.64 -6.06
N ALA A 111 -0.75 -5.17 -4.87
CA ALA A 111 0.46 -4.85 -4.12
C ALA A 111 1.32 -6.10 -3.98
N ALA A 112 2.52 -6.10 -4.57
CA ALA A 112 3.51 -7.12 -4.33
C ALA A 112 4.20 -6.87 -2.99
N LEU A 113 4.35 -7.92 -2.18
CA LEU A 113 5.25 -7.94 -1.05
C LEU A 113 6.52 -8.67 -1.47
N CYS A 114 7.64 -7.95 -1.50
CA CYS A 114 8.94 -8.49 -1.86
C CYS A 114 9.87 -8.46 -0.65
N HIS A 115 10.75 -9.47 -0.53
CA HIS A 115 11.76 -9.56 0.52
C HIS A 115 12.89 -10.51 0.09
N ASP A 116 14.13 -10.11 0.34
CA ASP A 116 15.33 -10.91 0.06
C ASP A 116 15.41 -11.45 -1.37
N GLY A 117 15.03 -10.65 -2.34
CA GLY A 117 15.11 -10.98 -3.76
C GLY A 117 13.89 -11.70 -4.34
N ASP A 118 12.91 -12.05 -3.52
CA ASP A 118 11.73 -12.81 -3.93
C ASP A 118 10.43 -12.01 -3.79
N VAL A 119 9.46 -12.31 -4.66
CA VAL A 119 8.05 -11.93 -4.45
C VAL A 119 7.43 -12.93 -3.49
N VAL A 120 7.21 -12.52 -2.26
CA VAL A 120 6.73 -13.40 -1.17
C VAL A 120 5.23 -13.63 -1.24
N ASP A 121 4.47 -12.59 -1.57
CA ASP A 121 3.01 -12.66 -1.71
C ASP A 121 2.50 -11.49 -2.55
N VAL A 122 1.24 -11.58 -2.99
CA VAL A 122 0.55 -10.53 -3.75
C VAL A 122 -0.83 -10.30 -3.15
N TYR A 123 -1.08 -9.07 -2.71
CA TYR A 123 -2.41 -8.60 -2.35
C TYR A 123 -3.12 -8.06 -3.59
N HIS A 124 -4.38 -8.44 -3.75
CA HIS A 124 -5.24 -7.92 -4.82
C HIS A 124 -6.32 -7.02 -4.22
N LYS A 125 -6.45 -5.79 -4.74
CA LYS A 125 -7.45 -4.81 -4.31
C LYS A 125 -8.85 -5.41 -4.31
N ILE A 126 -9.60 -5.20 -3.23
CA ILE A 126 -10.92 -5.79 -3.02
C ILE A 126 -12.02 -4.84 -3.44
N PHE A 127 -11.94 -3.57 -3.04
CA PHE A 127 -12.91 -2.56 -3.42
C PHE A 127 -12.41 -1.77 -4.63
N LEU A 128 -13.05 -2.01 -5.77
CA LEU A 128 -12.73 -1.34 -7.04
C LEU A 128 -13.69 -0.16 -7.22
N PRO A 129 -13.22 1.10 -7.08
CA PRO A 129 -14.07 2.26 -7.26
C PRO A 129 -14.53 2.36 -8.72
N ASN A 130 -15.82 2.70 -8.90
CA ASN A 130 -16.46 2.87 -10.21
C ASN A 130 -17.41 4.06 -10.18
N TYR A 131 -16.92 5.21 -9.71
CA TYR A 131 -17.64 6.45 -9.57
C TYR A 131 -16.71 7.67 -9.79
N GLY A 132 -17.28 8.80 -10.18
CA GLY A 132 -16.52 10.02 -10.43
C GLY A 132 -15.51 9.83 -11.53
N VAL A 133 -14.21 9.90 -11.19
CA VAL A 133 -13.08 9.75 -12.10
C VAL A 133 -12.56 8.30 -12.17
N PHE A 134 -13.16 7.38 -11.42
CA PHE A 134 -12.71 5.99 -11.33
C PHE A 134 -13.53 5.06 -12.21
N ASP A 135 -12.88 4.18 -12.94
CA ASP A 135 -13.48 3.12 -13.77
C ASP A 135 -12.71 1.78 -13.62
N GLU A 136 -12.35 1.43 -12.37
CA GLU A 136 -11.51 0.28 -12.12
C GLU A 136 -12.20 -1.07 -12.41
N GLN A 137 -13.54 -1.15 -12.24
CA GLN A 137 -14.30 -2.37 -12.55
C GLN A 137 -14.27 -2.74 -14.03
N ARG A 138 -13.96 -1.79 -14.91
CA ARG A 138 -13.79 -2.03 -16.34
C ARG A 138 -12.56 -2.89 -16.63
N TYR A 139 -11.51 -2.76 -15.83
CA TYR A 139 -10.20 -3.34 -16.12
C TYR A 139 -9.83 -4.49 -15.18
N PHE A 140 -10.20 -4.40 -13.90
CA PHE A 140 -9.63 -5.26 -12.86
C PHE A 140 -10.63 -6.25 -12.28
N GLN A 141 -10.11 -7.44 -11.98
CA GLN A 141 -10.77 -8.41 -11.11
C GLN A 141 -10.50 -8.03 -9.66
N LYS A 142 -11.52 -8.20 -8.79
CA LYS A 142 -11.40 -7.94 -7.36
C LYS A 142 -10.66 -9.07 -6.64
N GLY A 143 -9.92 -8.70 -5.59
CA GLY A 143 -9.34 -9.64 -4.64
C GLY A 143 -10.39 -10.27 -3.70
N SER A 144 -9.94 -11.27 -2.92
CA SER A 144 -10.76 -11.98 -1.94
C SER A 144 -9.97 -12.47 -0.72
N VAL A 145 -8.74 -11.98 -0.53
CA VAL A 145 -7.85 -12.38 0.58
C VAL A 145 -7.32 -11.15 1.26
N CYS A 146 -7.37 -11.11 2.59
CA CYS A 146 -6.86 -10.04 3.44
C CYS A 146 -5.62 -10.54 4.21
N PRO A 147 -4.41 -10.41 3.66
CA PRO A 147 -3.20 -10.94 4.27
C PRO A 147 -2.71 -10.07 5.41
N VAL A 148 -2.06 -10.73 6.39
CA VAL A 148 -1.26 -10.11 7.44
C VAL A 148 0.11 -10.78 7.44
N TYR A 149 1.15 -9.98 7.41
CA TYR A 149 2.54 -10.40 7.28
C TYR A 149 3.31 -10.10 8.55
N ARG A 150 4.10 -11.05 9.06
CA ARG A 150 5.06 -10.79 10.13
C ARG A 150 6.39 -10.38 9.51
N ILE A 151 6.79 -9.12 9.72
CA ILE A 151 8.04 -8.54 9.23
C ILE A 151 8.73 -7.85 10.41
N GLY A 152 9.99 -8.17 10.70
CA GLY A 152 10.72 -7.56 11.81
C GLY A 152 9.99 -7.72 13.17
N GLY A 153 9.25 -8.81 13.35
CA GLY A 153 8.47 -9.07 14.55
C GLY A 153 7.12 -8.33 14.64
N VAL A 154 6.77 -7.42 13.70
CA VAL A 154 5.51 -6.66 13.66
C VAL A 154 4.54 -7.33 12.68
N LEU A 155 3.25 -7.36 13.04
CA LEU A 155 2.17 -7.87 12.18
C LEU A 155 1.57 -6.75 11.33
N ILE A 156 1.73 -6.85 10.01
CA ILE A 156 1.44 -5.80 9.04
C ILE A 156 0.36 -6.25 8.07
N GLY A 157 -0.75 -5.52 8.00
CA GLY A 157 -1.74 -5.66 6.93
C GLY A 157 -1.38 -4.72 5.76
N VAL A 158 -1.59 -5.18 4.53
CA VAL A 158 -1.43 -4.37 3.32
C VAL A 158 -2.75 -4.30 2.59
N ASN A 159 -3.18 -3.10 2.21
CA ASN A 159 -4.36 -2.89 1.37
C ASN A 159 -4.20 -1.67 0.45
N ILE A 160 -5.13 -1.46 -0.49
CA ILE A 160 -4.96 -0.49 -1.56
C ILE A 160 -6.13 0.50 -1.57
N CYS A 161 -5.82 1.78 -1.40
CA CYS A 161 -6.65 2.96 -1.66
C CYS A 161 -8.09 2.82 -1.12
N GLU A 162 -9.07 2.52 -1.96
CA GLU A 162 -10.49 2.40 -1.62
C GLU A 162 -10.77 1.40 -0.48
N ASP A 163 -9.90 0.40 -0.28
CA ASP A 163 -10.05 -0.64 0.73
C ASP A 163 -10.14 -0.10 2.17
N ILE A 164 -9.56 1.08 2.44
CA ILE A 164 -9.56 1.69 3.78
C ILE A 164 -10.77 2.61 4.02
N TRP A 165 -11.47 3.05 2.97
CA TRP A 165 -12.56 4.04 3.09
C TRP A 165 -13.80 3.50 3.77
N TYR A 166 -14.03 2.20 3.74
CA TYR A 166 -15.20 1.57 4.35
C TYR A 166 -14.94 1.20 5.82
N PRO A 167 -15.87 1.52 6.73
CA PRO A 167 -15.76 1.15 8.15
C PRO A 167 -15.62 -0.35 8.38
N MET A 168 -16.22 -1.15 7.49
CA MET A 168 -16.11 -2.61 7.44
C MET A 168 -15.47 -3.00 6.12
N GLY A 169 -14.18 -3.31 6.14
CA GLY A 169 -13.39 -3.57 4.94
C GLY A 169 -12.18 -4.47 5.21
N PRO A 170 -11.25 -4.54 4.26
CA PRO A 170 -10.00 -5.30 4.42
C PRO A 170 -9.24 -4.97 5.70
N THR A 171 -9.16 -3.67 6.09
CA THR A 171 -8.55 -3.22 7.35
C THR A 171 -9.17 -3.91 8.56
N THR A 172 -10.50 -4.07 8.60
CA THR A 172 -11.20 -4.76 9.71
C THR A 172 -10.78 -6.23 9.79
N VAL A 173 -10.72 -6.93 8.65
CA VAL A 173 -10.30 -8.34 8.59
C VAL A 173 -8.85 -8.48 9.02
N GLN A 174 -7.96 -7.62 8.53
CA GLN A 174 -6.54 -7.61 8.89
C GLN A 174 -6.32 -7.32 10.38
N CYS A 175 -7.05 -6.35 10.94
CA CYS A 175 -7.04 -6.07 12.37
C CYS A 175 -7.44 -7.30 13.20
N GLN A 176 -8.52 -7.99 12.84
CA GLN A 176 -8.98 -9.20 13.51
C GLN A 176 -8.02 -10.40 13.34
N THR A 177 -7.21 -10.38 12.26
CA THR A 177 -6.15 -11.38 12.02
C THR A 177 -4.88 -11.07 12.83
N GLY A 178 -4.85 -9.95 13.56
CA GLY A 178 -3.76 -9.60 14.47
C GLY A 178 -2.87 -8.45 13.98
N ALA A 179 -3.17 -7.80 12.86
CA ALA A 179 -2.37 -6.66 12.39
C ALA A 179 -2.20 -5.60 13.48
N GLU A 180 -1.01 -5.06 13.59
CA GLU A 180 -0.61 -3.95 14.47
C GLU A 180 -0.38 -2.67 13.67
N LEU A 181 -0.01 -2.84 12.39
CA LEU A 181 0.21 -1.79 11.40
C LEU A 181 -0.58 -2.11 10.13
N ILE A 182 -1.24 -1.13 9.56
CA ILE A 182 -1.76 -1.18 8.20
C ILE A 182 -0.90 -0.28 7.31
N VAL A 183 -0.44 -0.82 6.19
CA VAL A 183 0.17 -0.08 5.10
C VAL A 183 -0.85 -0.01 3.96
N ASN A 184 -1.43 1.17 3.77
CA ASN A 184 -2.39 1.45 2.70
C ASN A 184 -1.69 2.25 1.60
N ILE A 185 -1.58 1.68 0.39
CA ILE A 185 -0.94 2.31 -0.76
C ILE A 185 -1.98 2.95 -1.69
N ASN A 186 -1.70 4.15 -2.23
CA ASN A 186 -2.71 4.98 -2.84
C ASN A 186 -2.28 5.70 -4.11
N ALA A 187 -3.27 5.92 -4.99
CA ALA A 187 -3.29 6.94 -6.01
C ALA A 187 -4.59 7.78 -5.85
N SER A 188 -4.74 8.40 -4.68
CA SER A 188 -5.94 9.15 -4.31
C SER A 188 -5.87 10.57 -4.86
N PRO A 189 -6.77 10.96 -5.79
CA PRO A 189 -6.75 12.26 -6.43
C PRO A 189 -7.07 13.40 -5.46
N PHE A 190 -6.49 14.56 -5.74
CA PHE A 190 -6.76 15.81 -5.06
C PHE A 190 -8.08 16.44 -5.52
N HIS A 191 -8.82 16.97 -4.58
CA HIS A 191 -9.84 18.01 -4.80
C HIS A 191 -9.92 18.88 -3.54
N ALA A 192 -10.49 20.07 -3.65
CA ALA A 192 -10.63 21.00 -2.53
C ALA A 192 -11.30 20.32 -1.32
N GLY A 193 -10.66 20.38 -0.15
CA GLY A 193 -11.12 19.75 1.09
C GLY A 193 -10.80 18.25 1.22
N LYS A 194 -10.30 17.57 0.18
CA LYS A 194 -10.03 16.12 0.22
C LYS A 194 -8.98 15.75 1.25
N ARG A 195 -7.97 16.60 1.42
CA ARG A 195 -6.88 16.34 2.37
C ARG A 195 -7.42 16.21 3.80
N ALA A 196 -8.22 17.16 4.26
CA ALA A 196 -8.81 17.11 5.60
C ALA A 196 -9.70 15.87 5.78
N MET A 197 -10.55 15.55 4.78
CA MET A 197 -11.38 14.34 4.81
C MET A 197 -10.55 13.05 4.87
N ARG A 198 -9.41 13.00 4.15
CA ARG A 198 -8.49 11.86 4.13
C ARG A 198 -7.83 11.68 5.50
N GLU A 199 -7.32 12.77 6.08
CA GLU A 199 -6.68 12.76 7.39
C GLU A 199 -7.68 12.34 8.49
N GLU A 200 -8.89 12.88 8.51
CA GLU A 200 -9.97 12.50 9.42
C GLU A 200 -10.32 11.01 9.26
N MET A 201 -10.52 10.53 8.04
CA MET A 201 -10.83 9.13 7.77
C MET A 201 -9.72 8.19 8.25
N VAL A 202 -8.44 8.51 8.01
CA VAL A 202 -7.32 7.66 8.44
C VAL A 202 -7.20 7.66 9.97
N ALA A 203 -7.37 8.81 10.62
CA ALA A 203 -7.39 8.93 12.08
C ALA A 203 -8.53 8.10 12.71
N ASP A 204 -9.73 8.18 12.14
CA ASP A 204 -10.89 7.39 12.59
C ASP A 204 -10.62 5.89 12.45
N ARG A 205 -10.08 5.44 11.30
CA ARG A 205 -9.77 4.02 11.09
C ARG A 205 -8.70 3.52 12.06
N ALA A 206 -7.69 4.35 12.36
CA ALA A 206 -6.65 4.02 13.32
C ALA A 206 -7.24 3.84 14.73
N SER A 207 -8.05 4.79 15.19
CA SER A 207 -8.67 4.74 16.52
C SER A 207 -9.76 3.66 16.62
N ASP A 208 -10.60 3.48 15.61
CA ASP A 208 -11.67 2.47 15.60
C ASP A 208 -11.13 1.03 15.71
N HIS A 209 -9.96 0.79 15.14
CA HIS A 209 -9.33 -0.54 15.12
C HIS A 209 -8.19 -0.68 16.15
N GLY A 210 -7.78 0.41 16.80
CA GLY A 210 -6.70 0.40 17.78
C GLY A 210 -5.37 -0.05 17.18
N LEU A 211 -5.03 0.40 15.97
CA LEU A 211 -3.80 0.05 15.26
C LEU A 211 -3.19 1.25 14.53
N THR A 212 -1.89 1.17 14.28
CA THR A 212 -1.18 2.20 13.50
C THR A 212 -1.56 2.09 12.03
N ILE A 213 -1.80 3.23 11.35
CA ILE A 213 -2.05 3.28 9.90
C ILE A 213 -1.03 4.18 9.23
N ALA A 214 -0.36 3.61 8.24
CA ALA A 214 0.52 4.29 7.32
C ALA A 214 -0.14 4.36 5.93
N TYR A 215 -0.38 5.58 5.47
CA TYR A 215 -1.04 5.89 4.21
C TYR A 215 -0.02 6.53 3.27
N VAL A 216 0.46 5.82 2.25
CA VAL A 216 1.34 6.38 1.21
C VAL A 216 0.54 6.75 -0.02
N ASN A 217 0.72 7.98 -0.51
CA ASN A 217 0.01 8.47 -1.69
C ASN A 217 0.99 8.92 -2.77
N THR A 218 0.58 8.79 -4.02
CA THR A 218 1.32 9.33 -5.16
C THR A 218 1.22 10.85 -5.21
N VAL A 219 2.18 11.50 -5.86
CA VAL A 219 2.17 12.93 -6.16
C VAL A 219 2.32 13.12 -7.67
N GLY A 220 1.82 14.24 -8.22
CA GLY A 220 1.93 14.56 -9.64
C GLY A 220 0.59 14.78 -10.32
N GLY A 221 0.49 14.43 -11.58
CA GLY A 221 -0.75 14.60 -12.36
C GLY A 221 -0.77 13.76 -13.61
N GLN A 222 -1.98 13.39 -14.03
CA GLN A 222 -2.25 12.68 -15.26
C GLN A 222 -3.62 13.11 -15.78
N ASP A 223 -3.65 13.63 -17.02
CA ASP A 223 -4.83 14.22 -17.65
C ASP A 223 -5.50 15.27 -16.73
N GLU A 224 -6.77 15.09 -16.38
CA GLU A 224 -7.49 15.96 -15.44
C GLU A 224 -7.20 15.66 -13.96
N LEU A 225 -6.49 14.58 -13.63
CA LEU A 225 -6.21 14.20 -12.26
C LEU A 225 -4.95 14.87 -11.73
N VAL A 226 -5.03 15.39 -10.51
CA VAL A 226 -3.90 15.86 -9.73
C VAL A 226 -3.80 15.03 -8.47
N PHE A 227 -2.58 14.66 -8.10
CA PHE A 227 -2.29 13.92 -6.88
C PHE A 227 -1.42 14.79 -5.98
N ASP A 228 -1.88 15.02 -4.76
CA ASP A 228 -1.26 15.97 -3.83
C ASP A 228 -0.21 15.31 -2.92
N GLY A 229 0.00 13.99 -3.01
CA GLY A 229 0.83 13.28 -2.06
C GLY A 229 0.21 13.34 -0.66
N GLY A 230 0.90 13.99 0.30
CA GLY A 230 0.43 14.14 1.66
C GLY A 230 0.31 12.79 2.36
N SER A 231 1.32 11.93 2.18
CA SER A 231 1.43 10.65 2.89
C SER A 231 1.49 10.89 4.40
N ILE A 232 0.83 10.04 5.19
CA ILE A 232 0.60 10.25 6.63
C ILE A 232 0.71 8.96 7.41
N ILE A 233 1.07 9.08 8.68
CA ILE A 233 1.07 7.97 9.64
C ILE A 233 0.32 8.43 10.89
N TYR A 234 -0.66 7.63 11.32
CA TYR A 234 -1.44 7.84 12.54
C TYR A 234 -1.22 6.68 13.51
N ASP A 235 -1.15 6.98 14.80
CA ASP A 235 -1.07 5.97 15.86
C ASP A 235 -2.43 5.31 16.13
N ALA A 236 -2.42 4.29 16.99
CA ALA A 236 -3.59 3.53 17.40
C ALA A 236 -4.69 4.32 18.13
N ASN A 237 -4.42 5.58 18.49
CA ASN A 237 -5.40 6.48 19.12
C ASN A 237 -5.91 7.55 18.14
N GLY A 238 -5.50 7.52 16.88
CA GLY A 238 -5.80 8.53 15.89
C GLY A 238 -4.95 9.79 16.01
N GLY A 239 -3.80 9.72 16.71
CA GLY A 239 -2.80 10.79 16.78
C GLY A 239 -1.90 10.79 15.55
N LEU A 240 -1.65 11.96 14.94
CA LEU A 240 -0.73 12.10 13.82
C LEU A 240 0.71 11.89 14.29
N LEU A 241 1.41 10.90 13.75
CA LEU A 241 2.82 10.63 14.03
C LEU A 241 3.75 11.31 13.02
N ALA A 242 3.41 11.25 11.72
CA ALA A 242 4.26 11.80 10.68
C ALA A 242 3.43 12.19 9.44
N ARG A 243 3.96 13.17 8.68
CA ARG A 243 3.34 13.66 7.44
C ARG A 243 4.42 14.03 6.43
N ALA A 244 4.28 13.55 5.20
CA ALA A 244 5.07 14.01 4.06
C ALA A 244 4.58 15.38 3.55
N PRO A 245 5.44 16.18 2.93
CA PRO A 245 5.03 17.42 2.29
C PRO A 245 4.03 17.18 1.17
N ALA A 246 3.19 18.17 0.88
CA ALA A 246 2.25 18.09 -0.24
C ALA A 246 2.89 18.59 -1.54
N LEU A 247 2.48 18.02 -2.67
CA LEU A 247 2.83 18.43 -4.04
C LEU A 247 4.33 18.30 -4.39
N GLU A 248 5.07 17.50 -3.64
CA GLU A 248 6.47 17.18 -3.95
C GLU A 248 6.81 15.72 -3.64
N GLU A 249 7.82 15.19 -4.30
CA GLU A 249 8.33 13.85 -4.02
C GLU A 249 9.08 13.84 -2.68
N SER A 250 8.89 12.77 -1.89
CA SER A 250 9.48 12.66 -0.56
C SER A 250 9.67 11.20 -0.16
N LEU A 251 10.69 10.93 0.64
CA LEU A 251 10.84 9.68 1.37
C LEU A 251 10.61 9.97 2.86
N LEU A 252 9.40 9.68 3.35
CA LEU A 252 9.04 9.86 4.75
C LEU A 252 9.51 8.64 5.54
N ILE A 253 10.45 8.83 6.47
CA ILE A 253 10.98 7.75 7.31
C ILE A 253 10.56 8.01 8.76
N THR A 254 10.06 6.98 9.43
CA THR A 254 9.55 7.08 10.80
C THR A 254 9.83 5.81 11.58
N ASP A 255 10.34 5.96 12.80
CA ASP A 255 10.44 4.87 13.76
C ASP A 255 9.11 4.72 14.50
N LEU A 256 8.52 3.54 14.44
CA LEU A 256 7.26 3.18 15.07
C LEU A 256 7.53 2.25 16.25
N GLU A 257 6.92 2.51 17.39
CA GLU A 257 7.07 1.70 18.60
C GLU A 257 5.86 0.78 18.79
N PHE A 258 6.11 -0.51 18.96
CA PHE A 258 5.09 -1.52 19.23
C PHE A 258 5.33 -2.21 20.58
N PRO A 259 4.28 -2.68 21.29
CA PRO A 259 4.43 -3.47 22.52
C PRO A 259 5.31 -4.72 22.30
N GLU A 260 6.01 -5.16 23.35
CA GLU A 260 6.85 -6.37 23.31
C GLU A 260 6.04 -7.64 22.99
N GLU A 261 4.85 -7.74 23.56
CA GLU A 261 3.95 -8.86 23.35
C GLU A 261 2.86 -8.49 22.35
N ILE A 262 2.69 -9.34 21.35
CA ILE A 262 1.53 -9.29 20.46
C ILE A 262 0.35 -9.82 21.26
N ALA A 263 -0.77 -9.09 21.30
CA ALA A 263 -1.99 -9.56 21.95
C ALA A 263 -2.41 -10.93 21.37
N GLU A 264 -2.36 -11.98 22.18
CA GLU A 264 -2.58 -13.36 21.73
C GLU A 264 -4.03 -13.63 21.31
N GLU A 265 -5.00 -12.86 21.80
CA GLU A 265 -6.41 -13.04 21.44
C GLU A 265 -7.08 -11.71 21.13
N LYS A 266 -7.60 -11.59 19.91
CA LYS A 266 -8.61 -10.58 19.58
C LYS A 266 -10.00 -11.21 19.75
N PRO A 267 -11.00 -10.42 20.18
CA PRO A 267 -12.36 -10.96 20.39
C PRO A 267 -12.88 -11.59 19.09
N GLU A 268 -13.53 -12.76 19.23
CA GLU A 268 -14.17 -13.42 18.08
C GLU A 268 -15.17 -12.48 17.39
N PRO A 269 -15.22 -12.51 16.06
CA PRO A 269 -16.14 -11.67 15.31
C PRO A 269 -17.60 -12.01 15.68
N THR A 270 -18.40 -11.00 15.98
CA THR A 270 -19.85 -11.16 16.14
C THR A 270 -20.50 -11.51 14.80
N GLY A 271 -21.74 -12.02 14.81
CA GLY A 271 -22.41 -12.52 13.60
C GLY A 271 -22.45 -11.54 12.41
N SER A 272 -22.49 -10.23 12.66
CA SER A 272 -22.39 -9.20 11.63
C SER A 272 -21.00 -9.14 10.99
N PHE A 273 -19.94 -9.41 11.75
CA PHE A 273 -18.58 -9.46 11.26
C PHE A 273 -18.31 -10.72 10.41
N ALA A 274 -18.85 -11.89 10.79
CA ALA A 274 -18.75 -13.09 9.97
C ALA A 274 -19.38 -12.91 8.58
N ALA A 275 -20.49 -12.16 8.49
CA ALA A 275 -21.09 -11.79 7.21
C ALA A 275 -20.20 -10.82 6.41
N ALA A 276 -19.54 -9.88 7.08
CA ALA A 276 -18.58 -8.96 6.44
C ALA A 276 -17.34 -9.69 5.92
N LEU A 277 -16.80 -10.67 6.65
CA LEU A 277 -15.70 -11.53 6.17
C LEU A 277 -16.03 -12.23 4.86
N GLN A 278 -17.26 -12.71 4.70
CA GLN A 278 -17.70 -13.34 3.46
C GLN A 278 -17.79 -12.35 2.29
N ALA A 279 -18.14 -11.10 2.58
CA ALA A 279 -18.29 -10.05 1.55
C ALA A 279 -16.96 -9.39 1.16
N VAL A 280 -16.05 -9.27 2.11
CA VAL A 280 -14.78 -8.54 1.95
C VAL A 280 -13.64 -9.45 1.51
N GLY A 281 -13.41 -10.56 2.20
CA GLY A 281 -12.32 -11.48 1.87
C GLY A 281 -11.89 -12.33 3.06
N GLN A 282 -11.08 -13.35 2.78
CA GLN A 282 -10.63 -14.32 3.77
C GLN A 282 -9.32 -13.88 4.42
N PRO A 283 -9.13 -14.10 5.73
CA PRO A 283 -7.87 -13.83 6.40
C PRO A 283 -6.77 -14.79 5.93
N LYS A 284 -5.54 -14.30 5.89
CA LYS A 284 -4.33 -15.09 5.61
C LYS A 284 -3.18 -14.53 6.44
N ALA A 285 -2.43 -15.37 7.13
CA ALA A 285 -1.25 -14.96 7.90
C ALA A 285 0.02 -15.61 7.34
N LEU A 286 1.07 -14.83 7.17
CA LEU A 286 2.37 -15.25 6.63
C LEU A 286 3.49 -14.68 7.49
N THR A 287 4.54 -15.48 7.76
CA THR A 287 5.77 -14.99 8.39
C THR A 287 6.83 -14.79 7.32
N ILE A 288 7.35 -13.57 7.21
CA ILE A 288 8.35 -13.17 6.24
C ILE A 288 9.72 -13.13 6.91
N SER A 289 9.84 -12.43 8.04
CA SER A 289 11.05 -12.43 8.83
C SER A 289 10.73 -12.44 10.32
N ASN A 290 11.53 -13.18 11.10
CA ASN A 290 11.50 -13.20 12.57
C ASN A 290 12.66 -12.38 13.15
N ALA A 291 13.46 -11.72 12.32
CA ALA A 291 14.59 -10.92 12.81
C ALA A 291 14.02 -9.80 13.69
N ASP A 292 14.42 -9.82 14.97
CA ASP A 292 14.22 -8.67 15.84
C ASP A 292 14.91 -7.47 15.21
N SER A 293 14.28 -6.30 15.32
CA SER A 293 14.84 -5.07 14.77
C SER A 293 16.27 -4.88 15.24
N ILE A 294 17.21 -4.85 14.31
CA ILE A 294 18.60 -4.49 14.55
C ILE A 294 18.62 -3.07 15.13
N TYR A 295 19.54 -2.80 16.08
CA TYR A 295 19.75 -1.45 16.58
C TYR A 295 19.93 -0.49 15.40
N LYS A 296 19.04 0.50 15.31
CA LYS A 296 19.01 1.48 14.23
C LYS A 296 19.74 2.75 14.64
N THR A 297 20.47 3.34 13.70
CA THR A 297 21.05 4.67 13.92
C THR A 297 19.93 5.70 14.05
N GLU A 298 20.16 6.74 14.87
CA GLU A 298 19.22 7.87 14.95
C GLU A 298 19.01 8.48 13.56
N LEU A 299 17.76 8.82 13.24
CA LEU A 299 17.40 9.52 12.01
C LEU A 299 17.95 10.95 12.10
N GLU A 300 18.59 11.42 11.03
CA GLU A 300 18.98 12.81 10.91
C GLU A 300 17.73 13.71 10.85
N SER A 301 17.83 14.93 11.39
CA SER A 301 16.69 15.87 11.50
C SER A 301 16.05 16.22 10.13
N GLU A 302 16.80 16.10 9.05
CA GLU A 302 16.32 16.29 7.67
C GLU A 302 15.43 15.14 7.16
N GLN A 303 15.51 13.96 7.78
CA GLN A 303 14.71 12.79 7.47
C GLN A 303 13.40 12.75 8.27
N LEU A 304 13.31 13.52 9.36
CA LEU A 304 12.10 13.66 10.15
C LEU A 304 11.10 14.55 9.41
N ALA A 305 9.83 14.14 9.44
CA ALA A 305 8.75 14.87 8.79
C ALA A 305 8.74 16.35 9.22
N SER A 306 8.94 17.27 8.28
CA SER A 306 8.77 18.69 8.55
C SER A 306 7.30 18.95 8.88
N GLU A 307 7.06 19.57 10.05
CA GLU A 307 5.77 20.21 10.34
C GLU A 307 5.57 21.37 9.35
N MET A 308 4.98 21.10 8.21
CA MET A 308 4.56 22.16 7.32
C MET A 308 3.11 22.54 7.61
N ASN A 309 2.95 23.63 8.35
CA ASN A 309 1.77 24.47 8.29
C ASN A 309 1.75 25.15 6.90
N GLY A 310 1.24 24.44 5.89
CA GLY A 310 0.93 25.03 4.60
C GLY A 310 -0.43 25.73 4.68
N PRO A 311 -0.65 26.80 3.90
CA PRO A 311 -1.93 27.50 3.91
C PRO A 311 -3.06 26.58 3.46
N GLU A 312 -4.23 26.75 4.07
CA GLU A 312 -5.51 26.08 3.79
C GLU A 312 -5.98 26.30 2.35
#